data_64ed4a031f0c59aa3f9298640412bde8
#
_entry.id   64ed4a031f0c59aa3f9298640412bde8
#
_cell.length_a   1.000
_cell.length_b   1.000
_cell.length_c   1.000
_cell.angle_alpha   90.00
_cell.angle_beta   90.00
_cell.angle_gamma   90.00
#
_symmetry.space_group_name_H-M   'P 1'
#
loop_
_entity.id
_entity.type
_entity.pdbx_description
1 polymer ?
#
loop_
_entity_poly.entity_id
_entity_poly.type
_entity_poly.pdbx_seq_one_letter_code
_entity_poly.pdbx_strand_id
1 'polypeptide(L)'
;MDLGISEQVAPLLEKVRAFTEQHILPVEEEFVAEIEVDDPFVLTPRQLDILDSLKSRAREEGLWNFFLTGEKGSGLNTVEYAYLAEEMGKSRLAAEIFNCSAPDTGNMEVLHKYGSEAQKKLWLEPLMRGEIRSCFGMT
;
A
#
# COMPACT_ATOMS: atom_id res chain seq x y z
N MET A 1 0.91 27.90 5.28
CA MET A 1 0.85 26.53 4.71
C MET A 1 -0.62 26.16 4.73
N ASP A 2 -1.20 25.85 3.59
CA ASP A 2 -2.56 25.34 3.52
C ASP A 2 -2.52 23.82 3.77
N LEU A 3 -3.23 23.37 4.79
CA LEU A 3 -3.35 21.96 5.15
C LEU A 3 -4.72 21.39 4.74
N GLY A 4 -5.49 22.12 3.95
CA GLY A 4 -6.78 21.65 3.46
C GLY A 4 -6.66 20.53 2.42
N ILE A 5 -7.76 19.83 2.18
CA ILE A 5 -7.87 18.85 1.10
C ILE A 5 -7.85 19.61 -0.23
N SER A 6 -6.84 19.35 -1.06
CA SER A 6 -6.71 19.97 -2.37
C SER A 6 -7.74 19.41 -3.36
N GLU A 7 -8.05 20.20 -4.41
CA GLU A 7 -8.89 19.73 -5.51
C GLU A 7 -8.28 18.52 -6.25
N GLN A 8 -6.96 18.39 -6.19
CA GLN A 8 -6.24 17.27 -6.78
C GLN A 8 -6.46 15.97 -6.01
N VAL A 9 -6.36 16.01 -4.66
CA VAL A 9 -6.44 14.79 -3.85
C VAL A 9 -7.89 14.38 -3.54
N ALA A 10 -8.83 15.32 -3.51
CA ALA A 10 -10.23 15.05 -3.15
C ALA A 10 -10.85 13.87 -3.93
N PRO A 11 -10.79 13.79 -5.27
CA PRO A 11 -11.37 12.68 -6.00
C PRO A 11 -10.65 11.34 -5.76
N LEU A 12 -9.34 11.38 -5.48
CA LEU A 12 -8.57 10.18 -5.16
C LEU A 12 -8.90 9.66 -3.76
N LEU A 13 -9.05 10.56 -2.79
CA LEU A 13 -9.46 10.24 -1.43
C LEU A 13 -10.83 9.55 -1.40
N GLU A 14 -11.80 10.07 -2.17
CA GLU A 14 -13.11 9.43 -2.30
C GLU A 14 -13.03 8.02 -2.92
N LYS A 15 -12.16 7.80 -3.92
CA LYS A 15 -11.93 6.48 -4.49
C LYS A 15 -11.31 5.51 -3.48
N VAL A 16 -10.29 5.94 -2.74
CA VAL A 16 -9.65 5.12 -1.70
C VAL A 16 -10.66 4.76 -0.61
N ARG A 17 -11.47 5.72 -0.18
CA ARG A 17 -12.55 5.49 0.78
C ARG A 17 -13.56 4.48 0.27
N ALA A 18 -14.11 4.69 -0.91
CA ALA A 18 -15.09 3.79 -1.52
C ALA A 18 -14.52 2.38 -1.71
N PHE A 19 -13.28 2.26 -2.16
CA PHE A 19 -12.62 0.95 -2.31
C PHE A 19 -12.46 0.25 -0.95
N THR A 20 -12.02 0.98 0.07
CA THR A 20 -11.85 0.44 1.43
C THR A 20 -13.18 -0.05 1.98
N GLU A 21 -14.23 0.76 1.91
CA GLU A 21 -15.57 0.42 2.43
C GLU A 21 -16.24 -0.73 1.67
N GLN A 22 -16.11 -0.75 0.35
CA GLN A 22 -16.84 -1.71 -0.49
C GLN A 22 -16.10 -3.05 -0.66
N HIS A 23 -14.78 -3.07 -0.57
CA HIS A 23 -13.99 -4.24 -0.95
C HIS A 23 -13.08 -4.76 0.15
N ILE A 24 -12.53 -3.88 1.00
CA ILE A 24 -11.58 -4.30 2.04
C ILE A 24 -12.30 -4.64 3.34
N LEU A 25 -13.08 -3.71 3.89
CA LEU A 25 -13.77 -3.92 5.17
C LEU A 25 -14.67 -5.16 5.20
N PRO A 26 -15.41 -5.51 4.12
CA PRO A 26 -16.27 -6.70 4.15
C PRO A 26 -15.52 -8.03 4.31
N VAL A 27 -14.25 -8.09 3.96
CA VAL A 27 -13.42 -9.32 4.06
C VAL A 27 -12.37 -9.27 5.18
N GLU A 28 -12.26 -8.14 5.87
CA GLU A 28 -11.23 -7.96 6.91
C GLU A 28 -11.44 -8.88 8.10
N GLU A 29 -12.68 -9.07 8.54
CA GLU A 29 -12.99 -9.99 9.65
C GLU A 29 -12.64 -11.43 9.29
N GLU A 30 -12.97 -11.87 8.08
CA GLU A 30 -12.59 -13.19 7.57
C GLU A 30 -11.08 -13.35 7.53
N PHE A 31 -10.35 -12.36 7.01
CA PHE A 31 -8.90 -12.38 6.95
C PHE A 31 -8.25 -12.50 8.33
N VAL A 32 -8.77 -11.76 9.32
CA VAL A 32 -8.24 -11.77 10.70
C VAL A 32 -8.56 -13.10 11.39
N ALA A 33 -9.75 -13.67 11.18
CA ALA A 33 -10.12 -14.96 11.76
C ALA A 33 -9.20 -16.11 11.32
N GLU A 34 -8.68 -16.06 10.10
CA GLU A 34 -7.71 -17.05 9.59
C GLU A 34 -6.35 -17.02 10.32
N ILE A 35 -5.97 -15.91 10.97
CA ILE A 35 -4.71 -15.81 11.74
C ILE A 35 -4.73 -16.72 12.98
N GLU A 36 -5.91 -17.01 13.52
CA GLU A 36 -6.06 -17.80 14.75
C GLU A 36 -6.06 -19.31 14.51
N VAL A 37 -6.07 -19.77 13.25
CA VAL A 37 -6.32 -21.17 12.89
C VAL A 37 -5.06 -22.03 12.90
N ASP A 38 -3.87 -21.45 12.57
CA ASP A 38 -2.64 -22.22 12.39
C ASP A 38 -1.42 -21.35 12.80
N ASP A 39 -0.32 -21.39 12.07
CA ASP A 39 0.88 -20.60 12.34
C ASP A 39 0.64 -19.12 12.01
N PRO A 40 0.64 -18.20 13.01
CA PRO A 40 0.38 -16.78 12.80
C PRO A 40 1.42 -16.06 11.93
N PHE A 41 2.55 -16.71 11.65
CA PHE A 41 3.61 -16.17 10.80
C PHE A 41 3.50 -16.61 9.33
N VAL A 42 2.55 -17.49 9.01
CA VAL A 42 2.33 -17.99 7.64
C VAL A 42 0.92 -17.66 7.19
N LEU A 43 0.81 -16.95 6.07
CA LEU A 43 -0.51 -16.66 5.49
C LEU A 43 -1.15 -17.94 4.97
N THR A 44 -2.43 -18.13 5.28
CA THR A 44 -3.22 -19.23 4.74
C THR A 44 -3.49 -19.04 3.24
N PRO A 45 -3.83 -20.09 2.49
CA PRO A 45 -4.25 -19.95 1.09
C PRO A 45 -5.40 -18.95 0.92
N ARG A 46 -6.34 -18.93 1.87
CA ARG A 46 -7.47 -17.99 1.83
C ARG A 46 -7.03 -16.54 2.01
N GLN A 47 -6.10 -16.28 2.92
CA GLN A 47 -5.54 -14.94 3.09
C GLN A 47 -4.78 -14.47 1.85
N LEU A 48 -4.02 -15.36 1.21
CA LEU A 48 -3.32 -15.05 -0.04
C LEU A 48 -4.31 -14.70 -1.15
N ASP A 49 -5.38 -15.49 -1.33
CA ASP A 49 -6.43 -15.22 -2.33
C ASP A 49 -7.10 -13.87 -2.12
N ILE A 50 -7.40 -13.50 -0.87
CA ILE A 50 -7.97 -12.19 -0.53
C ILE A 50 -7.01 -11.06 -0.91
N LEU A 51 -5.73 -11.16 -0.50
CA LEU A 51 -4.74 -10.13 -0.81
C LEU A 51 -4.50 -9.99 -2.31
N ASP A 52 -4.32 -11.09 -3.03
CA ASP A 52 -4.02 -11.08 -4.46
C ASP A 52 -5.19 -10.50 -5.27
N SER A 53 -6.42 -10.88 -4.92
CA SER A 53 -7.64 -10.35 -5.55
C SER A 53 -7.77 -8.85 -5.35
N LEU A 54 -7.62 -8.37 -4.10
CA LEU A 54 -7.76 -6.95 -3.77
C LEU A 54 -6.62 -6.11 -4.34
N LYS A 55 -5.38 -6.60 -4.31
CA LYS A 55 -4.22 -5.94 -4.92
C LYS A 55 -4.34 -5.83 -6.44
N SER A 56 -4.84 -6.88 -7.11
CA SER A 56 -5.09 -6.83 -8.55
C SER A 56 -6.10 -5.75 -8.89
N ARG A 57 -7.21 -5.74 -8.18
CA ARG A 57 -8.26 -4.75 -8.36
C ARG A 57 -7.80 -3.33 -8.06
N ALA A 58 -7.06 -3.12 -6.97
CA ALA A 58 -6.51 -1.80 -6.63
C ALA A 58 -5.59 -1.28 -7.75
N ARG A 59 -4.75 -2.14 -8.33
CA ARG A 59 -3.90 -1.79 -9.48
C ARG A 59 -4.71 -1.42 -10.72
N GLU A 60 -5.75 -2.18 -11.05
CA GLU A 60 -6.63 -1.92 -12.20
C GLU A 60 -7.36 -0.58 -12.07
N GLU A 61 -7.71 -0.19 -10.85
CA GLU A 61 -8.36 1.10 -10.54
C GLU A 61 -7.35 2.26 -10.38
N GLY A 62 -6.03 2.00 -10.51
CA GLY A 62 -4.97 3.00 -10.36
C GLY A 62 -4.73 3.43 -8.91
N LEU A 63 -5.13 2.59 -7.94
CA LEU A 63 -4.99 2.85 -6.50
C LEU A 63 -3.75 2.12 -5.97
N TRP A 64 -2.55 2.64 -6.31
CA TRP A 64 -1.31 1.93 -6.06
C TRP A 64 -0.12 2.86 -5.81
N ASN A 65 0.75 2.54 -4.84
CA ASN A 65 2.01 3.25 -4.59
C ASN A 65 1.88 4.74 -4.24
N PHE A 66 0.88 5.16 -3.53
CA PHE A 66 0.65 6.57 -3.16
C PHE A 66 1.79 7.18 -2.33
N PHE A 67 2.52 6.37 -1.56
CA PHE A 67 3.56 6.78 -0.62
C PHE A 67 4.72 7.52 -1.30
N LEU A 68 5.04 7.17 -2.54
CA LEU A 68 6.14 7.81 -3.27
C LEU A 68 5.67 9.15 -3.82
N THR A 69 5.78 10.19 -2.99
CA THR A 69 5.32 11.54 -3.31
C THR A 69 6.22 12.25 -4.32
N GLY A 70 5.71 13.34 -4.93
CA GLY A 70 6.42 14.15 -5.90
C GLY A 70 6.25 13.71 -7.36
N GLU A 71 6.80 14.52 -8.29
CA GLU A 71 6.61 14.35 -9.74
C GLU A 71 7.08 12.99 -10.30
N LYS A 72 8.08 12.38 -9.66
CA LYS A 72 8.61 11.07 -10.07
C LYS A 72 7.88 9.88 -9.44
N GLY A 73 6.86 10.14 -8.65
CA GLY A 73 6.05 9.16 -7.98
C GLY A 73 4.56 9.34 -8.28
N SER A 74 3.75 9.43 -7.24
CA SER A 74 2.29 9.58 -7.33
C SER A 74 1.81 10.96 -7.82
N GLY A 75 2.70 11.94 -7.90
CA GLY A 75 2.34 13.33 -8.17
C GLY A 75 1.77 14.08 -6.97
N LEU A 76 1.52 13.39 -5.87
CA LEU A 76 1.00 13.97 -4.62
C LEU A 76 2.13 14.63 -3.82
N ASN A 77 1.80 15.65 -3.05
CA ASN A 77 2.67 16.14 -1.99
C ASN A 77 2.45 15.36 -0.69
N THR A 78 3.30 15.57 0.31
CA THR A 78 3.25 14.84 1.58
C THR A 78 1.95 15.07 2.37
N VAL A 79 1.36 16.26 2.29
CA VAL A 79 0.07 16.57 2.96
C VAL A 79 -1.06 15.82 2.28
N GLU A 80 -1.08 15.78 0.96
CA GLU A 80 -2.07 15.02 0.19
C GLU A 80 -1.98 13.52 0.46
N TYR A 81 -0.77 12.97 0.52
CA TYR A 81 -0.57 11.58 0.92
C TYR A 81 -1.03 11.31 2.36
N ALA A 82 -0.85 12.25 3.29
CA ALA A 82 -1.31 12.07 4.67
C ALA A 82 -2.82 11.83 4.77
N TYR A 83 -3.64 12.47 3.94
CA TYR A 83 -5.08 12.19 3.89
C TYR A 83 -5.40 10.77 3.42
N LEU A 84 -4.66 10.27 2.42
CA LEU A 84 -4.81 8.89 1.97
C LEU A 84 -4.33 7.90 3.04
N ALA A 85 -3.23 8.21 3.73
CA ALA A 85 -2.72 7.39 4.82
C ALA A 85 -3.70 7.32 6.01
N GLU A 86 -4.35 8.43 6.36
CA GLU A 86 -5.42 8.47 7.36
C GLU A 86 -6.59 7.56 6.96
N GLU A 87 -7.03 7.64 5.71
CA GLU A 87 -8.12 6.78 5.20
C GLU A 87 -7.73 5.30 5.22
N MET A 88 -6.52 4.96 4.77
CA MET A 88 -5.99 3.59 4.82
C MET A 88 -5.87 3.07 6.27
N GLY A 89 -5.57 3.95 7.22
CA GLY A 89 -5.45 3.60 8.65
C GLY A 89 -6.75 3.13 9.31
N LYS A 90 -7.89 3.23 8.64
CA LYS A 90 -9.18 2.69 9.12
C LYS A 90 -9.29 1.17 8.97
N SER A 91 -8.41 0.56 8.18
CA SER A 91 -8.35 -0.88 7.93
C SER A 91 -6.94 -1.42 8.22
N ARG A 92 -6.86 -2.64 8.74
CA ARG A 92 -5.59 -3.36 8.93
C ARG A 92 -4.96 -3.80 7.61
N LEU A 93 -5.75 -3.91 6.55
CA LEU A 93 -5.31 -4.42 5.26
C LEU A 93 -5.06 -3.32 4.22
N ALA A 94 -5.68 -2.16 4.33
CA ALA A 94 -5.70 -1.17 3.26
C ALA A 94 -4.30 -0.71 2.83
N ALA A 95 -3.40 -0.43 3.77
CA ALA A 95 -2.02 -0.04 3.46
C ALA A 95 -1.28 -1.14 2.66
N GLU A 96 -1.51 -2.41 3.00
CA GLU A 96 -0.95 -3.55 2.28
C GLU A 96 -1.52 -3.68 0.87
N ILE A 97 -2.84 -3.51 0.73
CA ILE A 97 -3.55 -3.65 -0.54
C ILE A 97 -3.16 -2.58 -1.54
N PHE A 98 -2.90 -1.35 -1.08
CA PHE A 98 -2.45 -0.24 -1.94
C PHE A 98 -0.93 -0.16 -2.10
N ASN A 99 -0.18 -1.18 -1.65
CA ASN A 99 1.29 -1.22 -1.62
C ASN A 99 1.93 -0.02 -0.91
N CYS A 100 1.31 0.40 0.18
CA CYS A 100 1.72 1.53 1.02
C CYS A 100 2.10 1.08 2.45
N SER A 101 2.38 -0.21 2.65
CA SER A 101 2.69 -0.80 3.95
C SER A 101 4.18 -0.66 4.30
N ALA A 102 4.47 -0.42 5.55
CA ALA A 102 5.82 -0.54 6.10
C ALA A 102 6.19 -2.03 6.30
N PRO A 103 7.47 -2.40 6.16
CA PRO A 103 8.65 -1.57 5.90
C PRO A 103 8.93 -1.29 4.42
N ASP A 104 8.14 -1.85 3.50
CA ASP A 104 8.40 -1.77 2.06
C ASP A 104 8.48 -0.33 1.56
N THR A 105 7.58 0.54 2.01
CA THR A 105 7.58 1.96 1.62
C THR A 105 8.91 2.65 1.90
N GLY A 106 9.42 2.52 3.12
CA GLY A 106 10.71 3.11 3.49
C GLY A 106 11.88 2.55 2.68
N ASN A 107 11.91 1.23 2.45
CA ASN A 107 12.92 0.58 1.64
C ASN A 107 12.83 1.01 0.16
N MET A 108 11.62 1.12 -0.38
CA MET A 108 11.41 1.62 -1.74
C MET A 108 11.84 3.09 -1.89
N GLU A 109 11.56 3.95 -0.91
CA GLU A 109 12.04 5.34 -0.91
C GLU A 109 13.56 5.44 -0.90
N VAL A 110 14.23 4.63 -0.07
CA VAL A 110 15.70 4.57 -0.02
C VAL A 110 16.27 4.10 -1.36
N LEU A 111 15.73 3.03 -1.94
CA LEU A 111 16.17 2.53 -3.25
C LEU A 111 15.90 3.54 -4.37
N HIS A 112 14.74 4.19 -4.35
CA HIS A 112 14.39 5.22 -5.33
C HIS A 112 15.38 6.37 -5.31
N LYS A 113 15.73 6.86 -4.11
CA LYS A 113 16.56 8.05 -3.92
C LYS A 113 18.04 7.78 -4.06
N TYR A 114 18.52 6.64 -3.58
CA TYR A 114 19.95 6.36 -3.43
C TYR A 114 20.43 5.09 -4.12
N GLY A 115 19.52 4.25 -4.61
CA GLY A 115 19.86 3.01 -5.29
C GLY A 115 20.55 3.26 -6.63
N SER A 116 21.55 2.42 -6.97
CA SER A 116 22.08 2.35 -8.34
C SER A 116 21.01 1.81 -9.30
N GLU A 117 21.15 2.04 -10.59
CA GLU A 117 20.20 1.51 -11.59
C GLU A 117 20.09 -0.02 -11.54
N ALA A 118 21.18 -0.71 -11.24
CA ALA A 118 21.15 -2.17 -11.05
C ALA A 118 20.32 -2.58 -9.82
N GLN A 119 20.44 -1.85 -8.69
CA GLN A 119 19.67 -2.08 -7.48
C GLN A 119 18.18 -1.74 -7.68
N LYS A 120 17.89 -0.64 -8.38
CA LYS A 120 16.50 -0.28 -8.70
C LYS A 120 15.85 -1.35 -9.55
N LYS A 121 16.52 -1.81 -10.59
CA LYS A 121 15.99 -2.87 -11.45
C LYS A 121 15.80 -4.19 -10.71
N LEU A 122 16.73 -4.54 -9.81
CA LEU A 122 16.70 -5.83 -9.11
C LEU A 122 15.68 -5.87 -7.97
N TRP A 123 15.50 -4.76 -7.25
CA TRP A 123 14.69 -4.73 -6.02
C TRP A 123 13.58 -3.69 -6.04
N LEU A 124 13.83 -2.45 -6.47
CA LEU A 124 12.79 -1.40 -6.45
C LEU A 124 11.65 -1.74 -7.39
N GLU A 125 11.94 -2.10 -8.63
CA GLU A 125 10.88 -2.40 -9.60
C GLU A 125 9.98 -3.55 -9.17
N PRO A 126 10.48 -4.71 -8.69
CA PRO A 126 9.63 -5.77 -8.17
C PRO A 126 8.85 -5.38 -6.91
N LEU A 127 9.44 -4.57 -5.99
CA LEU A 127 8.74 -4.03 -4.83
C LEU A 127 7.59 -3.10 -5.26
N MET A 128 7.86 -2.20 -6.20
CA MET A 128 6.85 -1.28 -6.74
C MET A 128 5.70 -2.02 -7.44
N ARG A 129 5.97 -3.19 -8.02
CA ARG A 129 4.91 -4.06 -8.58
C ARG A 129 4.25 -4.96 -7.53
N GLY A 130 4.74 -4.99 -6.29
CA GLY A 130 4.23 -5.86 -5.23
C GLY A 130 4.53 -7.34 -5.45
N GLU A 131 5.56 -7.67 -6.23
CA GLU A 131 5.99 -9.05 -6.53
C GLU A 131 6.87 -9.64 -5.44
N ILE A 132 7.58 -8.79 -4.71
CA ILE A 132 8.42 -9.17 -3.56
C ILE A 132 8.13 -8.27 -2.37
N ARG A 133 8.59 -8.71 -1.21
CA ARG A 133 8.51 -7.97 0.05
C ARG A 133 9.92 -7.71 0.60
N SER A 134 10.01 -6.76 1.49
CA SER A 134 11.25 -6.41 2.17
C SER A 134 11.10 -6.41 3.69
N CYS A 135 12.20 -6.37 4.40
CA CYS A 135 12.21 -6.25 5.86
C CYS A 135 13.37 -5.36 6.33
N PHE A 136 13.26 -4.88 7.56
CA PHE A 136 14.39 -4.33 8.28
C PHE A 136 15.03 -5.40 9.17
N GLY A 137 16.33 -5.65 8.96
CA GLY A 137 17.12 -6.45 9.89
C GLY A 137 17.57 -5.56 11.07
N MET A 138 16.65 -5.26 11.99
CA MET A 138 16.98 -4.47 13.17
C MET A 138 17.58 -5.36 14.28
N THR A 139 18.60 -4.83 14.92
CA THR A 139 19.24 -5.43 16.11
C THR A 139 18.72 -4.79 17.39
#